data_a6dd1129dfdc604320a2d934f8521039
#
_entry.id   a6dd1129dfdc604320a2d934f8521039
#
_cell.length_a   1.000
_cell.length_b   1.000
_cell.length_c   1.000
_cell.angle_alpha   90.00
_cell.angle_beta   90.00
_cell.angle_gamma   90.00
#
_symmetry.space_group_name_H-M   'P 1'
#
loop_
_entity.id
_entity.type
_entity.pdbx_description
1 polymer ?
#
loop_
_entity_poly.entity_id
_entity_poly.type
_entity_poly.pdbx_seq_one_letter_code
_entity_poly.pdbx_strand_id
1 'polypeptide(L)'
;GGHCENGLYALKANYRFAGLSFADLKKFRSIESRLTGHGESHLFPEGVLISNGPLGSAIPQSQGLAYADHLAARSRVTITAITDGACMEGEAREAMAAIPGFAAQGKLAPYVLIVSNNNTGLSGRIDQGSYAMAPSFESLSTLGWEVIDLFEAHDLQACMTAVERAVHMARENPRKPVAINARTIKGY
;
A
#
# COMPACT_ATOMS: atom_id res chain seq x y z
N GLY A 1 -1.08 3.75 2.41
CA GLY A 1 -1.49 4.12 3.78
C GLY A 1 -1.09 5.55 4.09
N GLY A 2 -1.95 6.29 4.85
CA GLY A 2 -1.77 7.72 5.09
C GLY A 2 -0.48 8.11 5.82
N HIS A 3 0.08 7.22 6.59
CA HIS A 3 1.35 7.45 7.29
C HIS A 3 2.60 7.32 6.37
N CYS A 4 2.40 6.89 5.12
CA CYS A 4 3.46 6.80 4.09
C CYS A 4 3.30 7.89 3.01
N GLU A 5 2.45 8.88 3.23
CA GLU A 5 2.04 9.88 2.23
C GLU A 5 3.22 10.73 1.73
N ASN A 6 4.18 11.04 2.61
CA ASN A 6 5.39 11.79 2.22
C ASN A 6 6.19 11.08 1.12
N GLY A 7 6.31 9.75 1.17
CA GLY A 7 6.94 8.96 0.10
C GLY A 7 6.18 9.05 -1.21
N LEU A 8 4.83 9.00 -1.15
CA LEU A 8 3.98 9.14 -2.32
C LEU A 8 4.06 10.56 -2.91
N TYR A 9 4.13 11.60 -2.07
CA TYR A 9 4.33 12.98 -2.54
C TYR A 9 5.69 13.16 -3.21
N ALA A 10 6.75 12.54 -2.68
CA ALA A 10 8.07 12.55 -3.30
C ALA A 10 8.04 11.91 -4.69
N LEU A 11 7.39 10.75 -4.81
CA LEU A 11 7.20 10.08 -6.09
C LEU A 11 6.41 10.96 -7.08
N LYS A 12 5.30 11.53 -6.65
CA LYS A 12 4.47 12.44 -7.47
C LYS A 12 5.25 13.68 -7.92
N ALA A 13 6.07 14.27 -7.03
CA ALA A 13 6.92 15.42 -7.36
C ALA A 13 8.00 15.07 -8.39
N ASN A 14 8.59 13.87 -8.30
CA ASN A 14 9.56 13.38 -9.27
C ASN A 14 8.98 13.31 -10.69
N TYR A 15 7.72 12.89 -10.81
CA TYR A 15 7.00 12.83 -12.10
C TYR A 15 6.22 14.12 -12.43
N ARG A 16 6.36 15.17 -11.62
CA ARG A 16 5.57 16.42 -11.76
C ARG A 16 4.06 16.19 -11.84
N PHE A 17 3.59 15.13 -11.21
CA PHE A 17 2.17 14.78 -11.21
C PHE A 17 1.33 15.86 -10.56
N ALA A 18 0.24 16.28 -11.22
CA ALA A 18 -0.63 17.37 -10.78
C ALA A 18 0.13 18.69 -10.49
N GLY A 19 1.19 18.95 -11.24
CA GLY A 19 2.03 20.14 -11.08
C GLY A 19 2.88 20.16 -9.81
N LEU A 20 3.00 19.03 -9.11
CA LEU A 20 3.82 18.93 -7.90
C LEU A 20 5.31 19.01 -8.26
N SER A 21 6.07 19.73 -7.45
CA SER A 21 7.52 19.91 -7.59
C SER A 21 8.28 19.59 -6.29
N PHE A 22 9.60 19.44 -6.37
CA PHE A 22 10.44 19.30 -5.18
C PHE A 22 10.39 20.52 -4.26
N ALA A 23 10.10 21.72 -4.79
CA ALA A 23 9.92 22.93 -3.98
C ALA A 23 8.68 22.83 -3.08
N ASP A 24 7.61 22.16 -3.55
CA ASP A 24 6.40 21.93 -2.76
C ASP A 24 6.66 20.98 -1.60
N LEU A 25 7.56 19.99 -1.76
CA LEU A 25 7.89 19.06 -0.68
C LEU A 25 8.50 19.76 0.54
N LYS A 26 9.22 20.87 0.34
CA LYS A 26 9.80 21.67 1.44
C LYS A 26 8.72 22.32 2.31
N LYS A 27 7.50 22.47 1.79
CA LYS A 27 6.35 23.03 2.51
C LYS A 27 5.44 21.96 3.11
N PHE A 28 5.85 20.69 3.08
CA PHE A 28 5.06 19.59 3.63
C PHE A 28 4.58 19.91 5.05
N ARG A 29 3.27 19.77 5.29
CA ARG A 29 2.58 20.07 6.56
C ARG A 29 2.64 21.56 7.00
N SER A 30 3.07 22.49 6.17
CA SER A 30 2.91 23.90 6.47
C SER A 30 1.45 24.33 6.21
N ILE A 31 1.03 25.43 6.86
CA ILE A 31 -0.37 25.91 6.80
C ILE A 31 -0.81 26.28 5.38
N GLU A 32 0.11 26.69 4.52
CA GLU A 32 -0.15 27.08 3.13
C GLU A 32 0.02 25.94 2.13
N SER A 33 0.35 24.74 2.62
CA SER A 33 0.65 23.61 1.76
C SER A 33 -0.60 22.77 1.49
N ARG A 34 -0.78 22.35 0.23
CA ARG A 34 -1.72 21.27 -0.11
C ARG A 34 -1.22 19.88 0.26
N LEU A 35 0.05 19.77 0.72
CA LEU A 35 0.67 18.52 1.16
C LEU A 35 0.49 18.35 2.66
N THR A 36 -0.61 17.75 3.04
CA THR A 36 -1.00 17.48 4.44
C THR A 36 -0.29 16.24 4.99
N GLY A 37 -0.36 16.02 6.31
CA GLY A 37 0.25 14.86 6.96
C GLY A 37 -0.34 13.52 6.56
N HIS A 38 -1.62 13.52 6.17
CA HIS A 38 -2.34 12.45 5.49
C HIS A 38 -2.97 13.07 4.24
N GLY A 39 -3.01 12.33 3.14
CA GLY A 39 -3.57 12.86 1.90
C GLY A 39 -5.04 13.24 2.03
N GLU A 40 -5.34 14.49 1.70
CA GLU A 40 -6.70 15.06 1.78
C GLU A 40 -7.18 15.45 0.39
N SER A 41 -8.20 14.74 -0.10
CA SER A 41 -8.73 14.96 -1.45
C SER A 41 -9.35 16.33 -1.66
N HIS A 42 -9.90 16.97 -0.62
CA HIS A 42 -10.46 18.32 -0.70
C HIS A 42 -9.39 19.42 -0.75
N LEU A 43 -8.17 19.16 -0.30
CA LEU A 43 -7.04 20.10 -0.35
C LEU A 43 -6.14 19.88 -1.58
N PHE A 44 -6.09 18.66 -2.09
CA PHE A 44 -5.30 18.31 -3.26
C PHE A 44 -6.04 17.28 -4.15
N PRO A 45 -7.19 17.66 -4.75
CA PRO A 45 -8.06 16.72 -5.48
C PRO A 45 -7.39 16.07 -6.69
N GLU A 46 -6.49 16.78 -7.39
CA GLU A 46 -5.78 16.22 -8.55
C GLU A 46 -4.73 15.20 -8.14
N GLY A 47 -4.19 15.31 -6.93
CA GLY A 47 -3.11 14.47 -6.42
C GLY A 47 -3.55 13.40 -5.43
N VAL A 48 -4.73 13.53 -4.84
CA VAL A 48 -5.28 12.62 -3.82
C VAL A 48 -6.72 12.28 -4.17
N LEU A 49 -6.93 11.08 -4.69
CA LEU A 49 -8.25 10.62 -5.12
C LEU A 49 -9.20 10.39 -3.94
N ILE A 50 -8.69 9.81 -2.86
CA ILE A 50 -9.44 9.47 -1.65
C ILE A 50 -8.65 9.97 -0.45
N SER A 51 -9.30 10.74 0.43
CA SER A 51 -8.71 11.12 1.72
C SER A 51 -8.41 9.89 2.56
N ASN A 52 -7.30 9.92 3.26
CA ASN A 52 -6.93 8.86 4.19
C ASN A 52 -6.45 9.47 5.52
N GLY A 53 -6.21 8.65 6.54
CA GLY A 53 -5.87 9.07 7.89
C GLY A 53 -6.16 7.94 8.86
N PRO A 54 -7.36 7.34 8.86
CA PRO A 54 -7.62 6.17 9.68
C PRO A 54 -6.62 5.05 9.37
N LEU A 55 -6.01 4.53 10.42
CA LEU A 55 -5.00 3.47 10.31
C LEU A 55 -5.67 2.19 9.78
N GLY A 56 -5.06 1.55 8.77
CA GLY A 56 -5.61 0.32 8.17
C GLY A 56 -6.54 0.53 6.97
N SER A 57 -7.19 1.68 6.84
CA SER A 57 -8.22 1.95 5.82
C SER A 57 -7.74 1.88 4.36
N ALA A 58 -6.43 1.94 4.12
CA ALA A 58 -5.88 1.91 2.77
C ALA A 58 -6.20 0.61 2.01
N ILE A 59 -6.24 -0.55 2.69
CA ILE A 59 -6.52 -1.83 2.03
C ILE A 59 -7.98 -1.91 1.59
N PRO A 60 -9.01 -1.69 2.46
CA PRO A 60 -10.40 -1.74 2.02
C PRO A 60 -10.74 -0.64 1.00
N GLN A 61 -10.17 0.57 1.11
CA GLN A 61 -10.35 1.62 0.11
C GLN A 61 -9.82 1.19 -1.27
N SER A 62 -8.61 0.64 -1.32
CA SER A 62 -8.02 0.15 -2.57
C SER A 62 -8.70 -1.10 -3.11
N GLN A 63 -9.25 -1.97 -2.25
CA GLN A 63 -10.14 -3.05 -2.67
C GLN A 63 -11.36 -2.50 -3.41
N GLY A 64 -12.00 -1.45 -2.88
CA GLY A 64 -13.12 -0.79 -3.53
C GLY A 64 -12.74 -0.19 -4.89
N LEU A 65 -11.55 0.41 -5.01
CA LEU A 65 -11.04 0.92 -6.29
C LEU A 65 -10.80 -0.20 -7.31
N ALA A 66 -10.20 -1.32 -6.89
CA ALA A 66 -9.96 -2.47 -7.76
C ALA A 66 -11.28 -3.12 -8.21
N TYR A 67 -12.29 -3.16 -7.33
CA TYR A 67 -13.63 -3.63 -7.66
C TYR A 67 -14.31 -2.70 -8.67
N ALA A 68 -14.23 -1.38 -8.47
CA ALA A 68 -14.76 -0.39 -9.41
C ALA A 68 -14.08 -0.47 -10.79
N ASP A 69 -12.78 -0.70 -10.84
CA ASP A 69 -12.05 -0.90 -12.09
C ASP A 69 -12.48 -2.19 -12.81
N HIS A 70 -12.75 -3.26 -12.07
CA HIS A 70 -13.33 -4.47 -12.62
C HIS A 70 -14.71 -4.21 -13.25
N LEU A 71 -15.64 -3.55 -12.51
CA LEU A 71 -16.97 -3.21 -13.01
C LEU A 71 -16.93 -2.32 -14.26
N ALA A 72 -15.96 -1.41 -14.32
CA ALA A 72 -15.77 -0.50 -15.44
C ALA A 72 -14.93 -1.11 -16.58
N ALA A 73 -14.54 -2.38 -16.50
CA ALA A 73 -13.69 -3.09 -17.46
C ALA A 73 -12.38 -2.33 -17.76
N ARG A 74 -11.78 -1.68 -16.75
CA ARG A 74 -10.52 -0.95 -16.89
C ARG A 74 -9.32 -1.89 -16.69
N SER A 75 -8.34 -1.84 -17.60
CA SER A 75 -7.12 -2.64 -17.49
C SER A 75 -6.05 -1.97 -16.63
N ARG A 76 -6.37 -1.71 -15.35
CA ARG A 76 -5.43 -1.15 -14.37
C ARG A 76 -5.01 -2.20 -13.35
N VAL A 77 -3.84 -1.97 -12.75
CA VAL A 77 -3.38 -2.71 -11.57
C VAL A 77 -3.51 -1.79 -10.37
N THR A 78 -4.19 -2.24 -9.34
CA THR A 78 -4.23 -1.53 -8.06
C THR A 78 -3.03 -1.93 -7.22
N ILE A 79 -2.21 -0.96 -6.83
CA ILE A 79 -1.06 -1.17 -5.94
C ILE A 79 -1.32 -0.44 -4.64
N THR A 80 -1.30 -1.18 -3.54
CA THR A 80 -1.51 -0.65 -2.19
C THR A 80 -0.24 -0.79 -1.38
N ALA A 81 0.27 0.32 -0.85
CA ALA A 81 1.38 0.32 0.10
C ALA A 81 0.88 0.62 1.52
N ILE A 82 1.28 -0.19 2.48
CA ILE A 82 0.87 -0.10 3.89
C ILE A 82 2.02 -0.52 4.80
N THR A 83 1.98 -0.14 6.07
CA THR A 83 2.93 -0.60 7.09
C THR A 83 2.37 -1.78 7.87
N ASP A 84 3.24 -2.57 8.49
CA ASP A 84 2.88 -3.67 9.38
C ASP A 84 2.01 -3.24 10.55
N GLY A 85 2.32 -2.10 11.18
CA GLY A 85 1.46 -1.55 12.24
C GLY A 85 0.04 -1.22 11.78
N ALA A 86 -0.13 -0.75 10.54
CA ALA A 86 -1.45 -0.52 9.97
C ALA A 86 -2.18 -1.83 9.61
N CYS A 87 -1.46 -2.90 9.33
CA CYS A 87 -2.03 -4.24 9.12
C CYS A 87 -2.56 -4.88 10.41
N MET A 88 -2.32 -4.28 11.58
CA MET A 88 -2.90 -4.75 12.86
C MET A 88 -4.38 -4.39 13.01
N GLU A 89 -4.85 -3.39 12.27
CA GLU A 89 -6.25 -2.93 12.32
C GLU A 89 -7.22 -3.97 11.75
N GLY A 90 -8.41 -4.05 12.37
CA GLY A 90 -9.43 -5.05 12.00
C GLY A 90 -9.87 -4.95 10.55
N GLU A 91 -10.13 -3.73 10.05
CA GLU A 91 -10.53 -3.50 8.66
C GLU A 91 -9.45 -3.90 7.64
N ALA A 92 -8.16 -3.69 7.99
CA ALA A 92 -7.06 -4.14 7.15
C ALA A 92 -7.02 -5.67 7.06
N ARG A 93 -7.18 -6.36 8.21
CA ARG A 93 -7.20 -7.83 8.28
C ARG A 93 -8.39 -8.43 7.53
N GLU A 94 -9.57 -7.84 7.68
CA GLU A 94 -10.76 -8.26 6.95
C GLU A 94 -10.54 -8.14 5.43
N ALA A 95 -10.02 -7.00 4.96
CA ALA A 95 -9.73 -6.80 3.55
C ALA A 95 -8.63 -7.74 3.02
N MET A 96 -7.58 -8.00 3.81
CA MET A 96 -6.54 -8.97 3.45
C MET A 96 -7.10 -10.39 3.28
N ALA A 97 -8.13 -10.75 4.03
CA ALA A 97 -8.83 -12.04 3.87
C ALA A 97 -9.84 -12.02 2.71
N ALA A 98 -10.52 -10.89 2.46
CA ALA A 98 -11.58 -10.79 1.46
C ALA A 98 -11.05 -10.65 0.02
N ILE A 99 -9.95 -9.91 -0.19
CA ILE A 99 -9.39 -9.63 -1.52
C ILE A 99 -9.13 -10.90 -2.34
N PRO A 100 -8.47 -11.96 -1.80
CA PRO A 100 -8.28 -13.20 -2.55
C PRO A 100 -9.60 -13.88 -2.95
N GLY A 101 -10.61 -13.81 -2.09
CA GLY A 101 -11.93 -14.35 -2.38
C GLY A 101 -12.62 -13.65 -3.56
N PHE A 102 -12.58 -12.30 -3.60
CA PHE A 102 -13.08 -11.53 -4.74
C PHE A 102 -12.29 -11.80 -6.01
N ALA A 103 -10.96 -11.85 -5.92
CA ALA A 103 -10.10 -12.14 -7.05
C ALA A 103 -10.37 -13.54 -7.63
N ALA A 104 -10.46 -14.57 -6.79
CA ALA A 104 -10.75 -15.94 -7.20
C ALA A 104 -12.09 -16.07 -7.94
N GLN A 105 -13.08 -15.24 -7.57
CA GLN A 105 -14.37 -15.16 -8.27
C GLN A 105 -14.29 -14.34 -9.57
N GLY A 106 -13.14 -13.75 -9.91
CA GLY A 106 -12.99 -12.87 -11.06
C GLY A 106 -13.72 -11.53 -10.92
N LYS A 107 -13.90 -11.05 -9.70
CA LYS A 107 -14.63 -9.80 -9.38
C LYS A 107 -13.72 -8.66 -8.98
N LEU A 108 -12.43 -8.77 -9.24
CA LEU A 108 -11.43 -7.76 -8.87
C LEU A 108 -10.47 -7.52 -10.05
N ALA A 109 -10.11 -6.27 -10.28
CA ALA A 109 -8.99 -5.94 -11.15
C ALA A 109 -7.67 -6.43 -10.52
N PRO A 110 -6.59 -6.64 -11.31
CA PRO A 110 -5.30 -7.08 -10.80
C PRO A 110 -4.84 -6.29 -9.58
N TYR A 111 -4.39 -6.97 -8.52
CA TYR A 111 -4.12 -6.34 -7.23
C TYR A 111 -2.76 -6.74 -6.67
N VAL A 112 -2.00 -5.73 -6.21
CA VAL A 112 -0.72 -5.89 -5.52
C VAL A 112 -0.78 -5.18 -4.16
N LEU A 113 -0.42 -5.88 -3.10
CA LEU A 113 -0.23 -5.35 -1.75
C LEU A 113 1.26 -5.28 -1.43
N ILE A 114 1.76 -4.14 -0.98
CA ILE A 114 3.13 -3.97 -0.49
C ILE A 114 3.06 -3.65 1.00
N VAL A 115 3.61 -4.54 1.83
CA VAL A 115 3.71 -4.33 3.26
C VAL A 115 5.14 -3.92 3.61
N SER A 116 5.32 -2.69 4.09
CA SER A 116 6.57 -2.27 4.72
C SER A 116 6.63 -2.84 6.13
N ASN A 117 7.29 -3.99 6.26
CA ASN A 117 7.38 -4.77 7.49
C ASN A 117 8.68 -4.43 8.23
N ASN A 118 8.59 -3.46 9.15
CA ASN A 118 9.72 -2.97 9.92
C ASN A 118 9.62 -3.32 11.42
N ASN A 119 8.59 -4.05 11.81
CA ASN A 119 8.32 -4.45 13.20
C ASN A 119 8.30 -3.26 14.19
N THR A 120 7.86 -2.08 13.71
CA THR A 120 7.85 -0.87 14.54
C THR A 120 6.54 -0.11 14.38
N GLY A 121 5.84 0.08 15.49
CA GLY A 121 4.67 0.95 15.57
C GLY A 121 5.05 2.41 15.87
N LEU A 122 4.08 3.17 16.36
CA LEU A 122 4.29 4.58 16.75
C LEU A 122 5.22 4.70 17.97
N SER A 123 5.00 3.85 18.97
CA SER A 123 5.64 3.94 20.29
C SER A 123 6.80 2.96 20.51
N GLY A 124 7.09 2.08 19.55
CA GLY A 124 8.17 1.11 19.70
C GLY A 124 8.00 -0.14 18.85
N ARG A 125 8.73 -1.18 19.19
CA ARG A 125 8.66 -2.47 18.49
C ARG A 125 7.31 -3.14 18.71
N ILE A 126 6.73 -3.64 17.62
CA ILE A 126 5.41 -4.30 17.64
C ILE A 126 5.47 -5.61 18.44
N ASP A 127 6.50 -6.42 18.21
CA ASP A 127 6.67 -7.73 18.86
C ASP A 127 6.91 -7.64 20.38
N GLN A 128 7.35 -6.50 20.88
CA GLN A 128 7.59 -6.26 22.30
C GLN A 128 6.42 -5.56 22.99
N GLY A 129 5.78 -4.61 22.31
CA GLY A 129 4.69 -3.81 22.85
C GLY A 129 3.29 -4.35 22.58
N SER A 130 3.15 -5.33 21.69
CA SER A 130 1.87 -5.90 21.29
C SER A 130 2.01 -7.41 20.97
N TYR A 131 1.95 -7.81 19.73
CA TYR A 131 2.09 -9.20 19.30
C TYR A 131 2.87 -9.31 17.99
N ALA A 132 3.54 -10.43 17.78
CA ALA A 132 4.32 -10.67 16.57
C ALA A 132 3.42 -10.72 15.33
N MET A 133 3.77 -9.97 14.28
CA MET A 133 3.02 -9.95 13.02
C MET A 133 3.42 -11.07 12.05
N ALA A 134 4.52 -11.80 12.31
CA ALA A 134 4.98 -12.86 11.43
C ALA A 134 3.88 -13.89 11.11
N PRO A 135 3.11 -14.44 12.07
CA PRO A 135 2.03 -15.38 11.75
C PRO A 135 0.96 -14.79 10.81
N SER A 136 0.69 -13.50 10.91
CA SER A 136 -0.28 -12.83 10.03
C SER A 136 0.22 -12.74 8.60
N PHE A 137 1.51 -12.50 8.38
CA PHE A 137 2.08 -12.43 7.03
C PHE A 137 2.36 -13.81 6.44
N GLU A 138 2.73 -14.78 7.25
CA GLU A 138 2.87 -16.19 6.86
C GLU A 138 1.53 -16.80 6.41
N SER A 139 0.42 -16.37 7.01
CA SER A 139 -0.92 -16.84 6.63
C SER A 139 -1.42 -16.30 5.29
N LEU A 140 -0.80 -15.28 4.70
CA LEU A 140 -1.26 -14.70 3.43
C LEU A 140 -1.36 -15.73 2.30
N SER A 141 -0.41 -16.63 2.20
CA SER A 141 -0.42 -17.70 1.20
C SER A 141 -1.63 -18.64 1.38
N THR A 142 -1.96 -18.96 2.62
CA THR A 142 -3.13 -19.79 2.97
C THR A 142 -4.44 -19.07 2.68
N LEU A 143 -4.47 -17.75 2.81
CA LEU A 143 -5.62 -16.91 2.44
C LEU A 143 -5.81 -16.79 0.92
N GLY A 144 -4.84 -17.22 0.12
CA GLY A 144 -4.93 -17.19 -1.35
C GLY A 144 -4.09 -16.13 -2.03
N TRP A 145 -3.21 -15.43 -1.31
CA TRP A 145 -2.24 -14.53 -1.91
C TRP A 145 -1.06 -15.29 -2.53
N GLU A 146 -0.52 -14.76 -3.63
CA GLU A 146 0.83 -15.07 -4.04
C GLU A 146 1.78 -14.17 -3.29
N VAL A 147 2.76 -14.74 -2.57
CA VAL A 147 3.61 -13.97 -1.65
C VAL A 147 5.05 -13.88 -2.18
N ILE A 148 5.59 -12.67 -2.17
CA ILE A 148 6.99 -12.37 -2.45
C ILE A 148 7.59 -11.83 -1.15
N ASP A 149 8.50 -12.57 -0.51
CA ASP A 149 9.31 -12.06 0.58
C ASP A 149 10.51 -11.30 0.02
N LEU A 150 10.59 -10.01 0.34
CA LEU A 150 11.67 -9.13 -0.05
C LEU A 150 12.52 -8.77 1.18
N PHE A 151 13.66 -9.44 1.34
CA PHE A 151 14.54 -9.26 2.49
C PHE A 151 15.43 -8.01 2.37
N GLU A 152 15.80 -7.63 1.15
CA GLU A 152 16.67 -6.49 0.85
C GLU A 152 15.84 -5.27 0.41
N ALA A 153 14.81 -4.90 1.19
CA ALA A 153 13.86 -3.86 0.81
C ALA A 153 14.41 -2.42 0.95
N HIS A 154 15.71 -2.26 1.22
CA HIS A 154 16.44 -1.00 1.12
C HIS A 154 17.31 -0.92 -0.14
N ASP A 155 17.46 -2.02 -0.87
CA ASP A 155 18.06 -2.01 -2.19
C ASP A 155 17.02 -1.60 -3.24
N LEU A 156 17.31 -0.50 -3.96
CA LEU A 156 16.39 0.06 -4.95
C LEU A 156 16.15 -0.92 -6.10
N GLN A 157 17.20 -1.62 -6.57
CA GLN A 157 17.07 -2.55 -7.68
C GLN A 157 16.24 -3.78 -7.28
N ALA A 158 16.44 -4.29 -6.07
CA ALA A 158 15.64 -5.39 -5.52
C ALA A 158 14.16 -4.97 -5.39
N CYS A 159 13.88 -3.76 -4.90
CA CYS A 159 12.52 -3.21 -4.81
C CYS A 159 11.87 -3.09 -6.19
N MET A 160 12.56 -2.51 -7.17
CA MET A 160 12.04 -2.37 -8.54
C MET A 160 11.71 -3.73 -9.14
N THR A 161 12.64 -4.68 -9.06
CA THR A 161 12.45 -6.05 -9.56
C THR A 161 11.26 -6.74 -8.90
N ALA A 162 11.11 -6.60 -7.58
CA ALA A 162 10.00 -7.21 -6.84
C ALA A 162 8.64 -6.61 -7.26
N VAL A 163 8.57 -5.29 -7.42
CA VAL A 163 7.33 -4.60 -7.84
C VAL A 163 6.97 -4.95 -9.30
N GLU A 164 7.93 -4.94 -10.21
CA GLU A 164 7.72 -5.32 -11.62
C GLU A 164 7.22 -6.76 -11.71
N ARG A 165 7.87 -7.68 -10.98
CA ARG A 165 7.46 -9.08 -10.90
C ARG A 165 6.03 -9.21 -10.36
N ALA A 166 5.70 -8.53 -9.26
CA ALA A 166 4.38 -8.59 -8.67
C ALA A 166 3.28 -8.08 -9.61
N VAL A 167 3.54 -6.96 -10.30
CA VAL A 167 2.61 -6.40 -11.31
C VAL A 167 2.42 -7.35 -12.48
N HIS A 168 3.49 -7.97 -12.97
CA HIS A 168 3.43 -8.95 -14.04
C HIS A 168 2.58 -10.16 -13.62
N MET A 169 2.87 -10.77 -12.47
CA MET A 169 2.13 -11.91 -11.94
C MET A 169 0.63 -11.59 -11.75
N ALA A 170 0.31 -10.42 -11.17
CA ALA A 170 -1.08 -10.00 -10.98
C ALA A 170 -1.82 -9.80 -12.31
N ARG A 171 -1.14 -9.37 -13.37
CA ARG A 171 -1.72 -9.25 -14.72
C ARG A 171 -1.91 -10.59 -15.40
N GLU A 172 -0.96 -11.50 -15.27
CA GLU A 172 -1.04 -12.85 -15.83
C GLU A 172 -2.14 -13.68 -15.20
N ASN A 173 -2.32 -13.54 -13.86
CA ASN A 173 -3.38 -14.22 -13.14
C ASN A 173 -4.16 -13.26 -12.24
N PRO A 174 -5.13 -12.51 -12.76
CA PRO A 174 -5.95 -11.58 -11.97
C PRO A 174 -6.77 -12.24 -10.86
N ARG A 175 -6.92 -13.58 -10.91
CA ARG A 175 -7.65 -14.34 -9.89
C ARG A 175 -6.81 -14.64 -8.63
N LYS A 176 -5.52 -14.29 -8.65
CA LYS A 176 -4.61 -14.49 -7.53
C LYS A 176 -3.85 -13.20 -7.24
N PRO A 177 -4.27 -12.41 -6.22
CA PRO A 177 -3.59 -11.16 -5.88
C PRO A 177 -2.18 -11.44 -5.35
N VAL A 178 -1.27 -10.49 -5.50
CA VAL A 178 0.13 -10.63 -5.10
C VAL A 178 0.41 -9.75 -3.89
N ALA A 179 1.10 -10.30 -2.88
CA ALA A 179 1.58 -9.56 -1.72
C ALA A 179 3.11 -9.54 -1.68
N ILE A 180 3.70 -8.37 -1.52
CA ILE A 180 5.14 -8.21 -1.25
C ILE A 180 5.29 -7.91 0.24
N ASN A 181 5.93 -8.83 0.97
CA ASN A 181 6.32 -8.63 2.37
C ASN A 181 7.75 -8.07 2.40
N ALA A 182 7.86 -6.74 2.41
CA ALA A 182 9.12 -6.03 2.32
C ALA A 182 9.73 -5.80 3.71
N ARG A 183 10.87 -6.43 4.00
CA ARG A 183 11.60 -6.28 5.25
C ARG A 183 12.35 -4.95 5.24
N THR A 184 11.89 -4.02 6.05
CA THR A 184 12.43 -2.65 6.12
C THR A 184 12.90 -2.31 7.53
N ILE A 185 13.66 -1.23 7.65
CA ILE A 185 14.07 -0.61 8.91
C ILE A 185 13.45 0.78 8.95
N LYS A 186 12.73 1.08 10.03
CA LYS A 186 12.12 2.40 10.18
C LYS A 186 13.20 3.48 10.34
N GLY A 187 13.13 4.52 9.51
CA GLY A 187 14.07 5.64 9.58
C GLY A 187 15.41 5.39 8.87
N TYR A 188 15.48 4.38 8.02
CA TYR A 188 16.65 4.09 7.18
C TYR A 188 16.94 5.26 6.22
#